data_ddfc3c45fafa450334a916ea6ca71066
#
_entry.id   ddfc3c45fafa450334a916ea6ca71066
#
_cell.length_a   1.000
_cell.length_b   1.000
_cell.length_c   1.000
_cell.angle_alpha   90.00
_cell.angle_beta   90.00
_cell.angle_gamma   90.00
#
_symmetry.space_group_name_H-M   'P 1'
#
loop_
_entity.id
_entity.type
_entity.pdbx_description
1 polymer ?
#
loop_
_entity_poly.entity_id
_entity_poly.type
_entity_poly.pdbx_seq_one_letter_code
_entity_poly.pdbx_strand_id
1 'polypeptide(L)'
;IKKGLNKINENSDEDYSQIITVFKEKDLSESKSAHSYMDKAIRKGSVVIQRHSMKIKGKEYCKWIDDNYLMIGKAYFYKGEFDEALKTFLFIVDEFKKTETAYVAKIFALRTYSQKNDFLACEGVITELNKKRTLNKKTKLFKHSSIADCYLKQQNYSLATDELKECIKLSNKKQTSRFKYILAQVYQKVGNQKNAYELFKDVIRESSDYE
;
A
#
# COMPACT_ATOMS: atom_id res chain seq x y z
N ILE A 1 -2.63 0.81 -15.47
CA ILE A 1 -2.06 1.13 -14.14
C ILE A 1 -0.53 1.04 -14.17
N LYS A 2 0.11 -0.11 -14.52
CA LYS A 2 1.58 -0.27 -14.45
C LYS A 2 2.37 0.86 -15.13
N LYS A 3 1.99 1.28 -16.34
CA LYS A 3 2.63 2.42 -17.03
C LYS A 3 2.45 3.75 -16.30
N GLY A 4 1.28 3.97 -15.69
CA GLY A 4 1.04 5.17 -14.87
C GLY A 4 1.85 5.15 -13.58
N LEU A 5 1.95 4.01 -12.89
CA LEU A 5 2.79 3.84 -11.69
C LEU A 5 4.28 4.11 -11.96
N ASN A 6 4.80 3.65 -13.10
CA ASN A 6 6.17 3.97 -13.49
C ASN A 6 6.37 5.49 -13.60
N LYS A 7 5.43 6.23 -14.22
CA LYS A 7 5.52 7.70 -14.30
C LYS A 7 5.43 8.41 -12.95
N ILE A 8 4.64 7.88 -12.01
CA ILE A 8 4.59 8.41 -10.63
C ILE A 8 5.96 8.25 -9.96
N ASN A 9 6.61 7.10 -10.16
CA ASN A 9 7.89 6.78 -9.51
C ASN A 9 9.10 7.45 -10.16
N GLU A 10 9.05 7.79 -11.48
CA GLU A 10 10.15 8.44 -12.21
C GLU A 10 10.48 9.85 -11.67
N ASN A 11 9.51 10.55 -11.08
CA ASN A 11 9.65 11.94 -10.62
C ASN A 11 9.82 12.05 -9.08
N SER A 12 10.17 10.97 -8.39
CA SER A 12 10.22 10.97 -6.92
C SER A 12 11.64 11.16 -6.40
N ASP A 13 12.09 12.42 -6.24
CA ASP A 13 13.24 12.71 -5.38
C ASP A 13 12.80 12.58 -3.92
N GLU A 14 13.46 11.70 -3.16
CA GLU A 14 13.17 11.48 -1.75
C GLU A 14 14.03 12.43 -0.90
N ASP A 15 13.41 13.10 0.06
CA ASP A 15 14.13 13.90 1.06
C ASP A 15 14.63 12.98 2.18
N TYR A 16 15.90 12.64 2.14
CA TYR A 16 16.55 11.78 3.12
C TYR A 16 16.82 12.47 4.48
N SER A 17 16.57 13.77 4.61
CA SER A 17 16.65 14.49 5.89
C SER A 17 15.49 14.15 6.81
N GLN A 18 14.42 13.59 6.26
CA GLN A 18 13.22 13.15 6.99
C GLN A 18 13.05 11.63 6.88
N ILE A 19 12.15 11.07 7.69
CA ILE A 19 11.77 9.67 7.52
C ILE A 19 11.11 9.50 6.16
N ILE A 20 11.77 8.75 5.27
CA ILE A 20 11.24 8.51 3.94
C ILE A 20 9.97 7.65 3.99
N THR A 21 9.09 7.83 3.00
CA THR A 21 7.83 7.09 2.93
C THR A 21 8.06 5.59 2.69
N VAL A 22 7.18 4.75 3.21
CA VAL A 22 7.23 3.29 2.97
C VAL A 22 7.03 2.97 1.50
N PHE A 23 6.13 3.66 0.85
CA PHE A 23 5.86 3.56 -0.58
C PHE A 23 6.49 4.74 -1.33
N LYS A 24 7.14 4.49 -2.47
CA LYS A 24 7.74 5.55 -3.32
C LYS A 24 6.72 6.42 -4.06
N GLU A 25 5.52 6.49 -3.56
CA GLU A 25 4.45 7.27 -4.18
C GLU A 25 4.51 8.69 -3.62
N LYS A 26 4.96 9.66 -4.42
CA LYS A 26 4.83 11.08 -4.11
C LYS A 26 3.35 11.49 -4.15
N ASP A 27 3.10 12.73 -3.78
CA ASP A 27 1.79 13.33 -3.77
C ASP A 27 0.98 12.91 -5.02
N LEU A 28 0.03 12.00 -4.76
CA LEU A 28 -0.74 11.35 -5.81
C LEU A 28 -1.58 12.38 -6.61
N SER A 29 -1.89 13.52 -5.99
CA SER A 29 -2.65 14.61 -6.61
C SER A 29 -1.84 15.37 -7.67
N GLU A 30 -0.50 15.39 -7.55
CA GLU A 30 0.38 16.13 -8.46
C GLU A 30 0.77 15.34 -9.72
N SER A 31 0.55 14.03 -9.74
CA SER A 31 0.98 13.14 -10.83
C SER A 31 0.03 13.18 -12.05
N LYS A 32 -0.33 14.38 -12.55
CA LYS A 32 -1.26 14.58 -13.69
C LYS A 32 -0.87 13.77 -14.94
N SER A 33 0.42 13.57 -15.19
CA SER A 33 0.90 12.77 -16.34
C SER A 33 0.47 11.29 -16.27
N ALA A 34 0.19 10.78 -15.07
CA ALA A 34 -0.27 9.40 -14.88
C ALA A 34 -1.80 9.26 -15.01
N HIS A 35 -2.55 10.35 -14.84
CA HIS A 35 -4.02 10.31 -14.81
C HIS A 35 -4.63 9.70 -16.06
N SER A 36 -4.11 10.01 -17.25
CA SER A 36 -4.63 9.44 -18.51
C SER A 36 -4.53 7.92 -18.57
N TYR A 37 -3.51 7.33 -17.94
CA TYR A 37 -3.37 5.87 -17.85
C TYR A 37 -4.35 5.27 -16.84
N MET A 38 -4.63 5.99 -15.75
CA MET A 38 -5.61 5.57 -14.75
C MET A 38 -7.03 5.67 -15.30
N ASP A 39 -7.39 6.74 -16.04
CA ASP A 39 -8.67 6.88 -16.71
C ASP A 39 -8.90 5.76 -17.74
N LYS A 40 -7.88 5.41 -18.51
CA LYS A 40 -7.94 4.26 -19.41
C LYS A 40 -8.18 2.95 -18.69
N ALA A 41 -7.58 2.77 -17.50
CA ALA A 41 -7.78 1.57 -16.68
C ALA A 41 -9.22 1.51 -16.13
N ILE A 42 -9.73 2.61 -15.59
CA ILE A 42 -11.12 2.74 -15.12
C ILE A 42 -12.10 2.39 -16.24
N ARG A 43 -11.97 3.06 -17.38
CA ARG A 43 -12.86 2.82 -18.53
C ARG A 43 -12.85 1.36 -19.00
N LYS A 44 -11.65 0.77 -19.16
CA LYS A 44 -11.54 -0.63 -19.58
C LYS A 44 -12.14 -1.59 -18.56
N GLY A 45 -11.85 -1.38 -17.28
CA GLY A 45 -12.42 -2.20 -16.20
C GLY A 45 -13.94 -2.10 -16.15
N SER A 46 -14.50 -0.89 -16.27
CA SER A 46 -15.95 -0.68 -16.30
C SER A 46 -16.64 -1.39 -17.47
N VAL A 47 -16.02 -1.33 -18.68
CA VAL A 47 -16.54 -2.04 -19.86
C VAL A 47 -16.52 -3.56 -19.64
N VAL A 48 -15.45 -4.10 -19.02
CA VAL A 48 -15.38 -5.55 -18.72
C VAL A 48 -16.47 -5.94 -17.72
N ILE A 49 -16.66 -5.18 -16.66
CA ILE A 49 -17.70 -5.43 -15.67
C ILE A 49 -19.09 -5.39 -16.33
N GLN A 50 -19.38 -4.34 -17.09
CA GLN A 50 -20.67 -4.17 -17.77
C GLN A 50 -20.99 -5.32 -18.73
N ARG A 51 -19.98 -5.85 -19.42
CA ARG A 51 -20.20 -6.89 -20.46
C ARG A 51 -20.19 -8.31 -19.91
N HIS A 52 -19.50 -8.55 -18.82
CA HIS A 52 -19.19 -9.91 -18.36
C HIS A 52 -19.67 -10.21 -16.94
N SER A 53 -20.16 -9.24 -16.17
CA SER A 53 -20.76 -9.51 -14.87
C SER A 53 -21.99 -10.41 -15.03
N MET A 54 -21.98 -11.50 -14.28
CA MET A 54 -23.06 -12.49 -14.27
C MET A 54 -23.53 -12.66 -12.83
N LYS A 55 -24.38 -11.72 -12.39
CA LYS A 55 -24.94 -11.74 -11.03
C LYS A 55 -26.28 -12.48 -11.00
N ILE A 56 -26.32 -13.65 -10.37
CA ILE A 56 -27.52 -14.48 -10.23
C ILE A 56 -27.83 -14.63 -8.73
N LYS A 57 -29.04 -14.28 -8.33
CA LYS A 57 -29.49 -14.33 -6.91
C LYS A 57 -28.49 -13.64 -5.95
N GLY A 58 -27.96 -12.49 -6.35
CA GLY A 58 -27.03 -11.71 -5.54
C GLY A 58 -25.57 -12.18 -5.55
N LYS A 59 -25.25 -13.31 -6.23
CA LYS A 59 -23.89 -13.85 -6.31
C LYS A 59 -23.28 -13.62 -7.68
N GLU A 60 -22.06 -13.08 -7.73
CA GLU A 60 -21.28 -12.93 -8.95
C GLU A 60 -20.61 -14.28 -9.34
N TYR A 61 -20.76 -14.69 -10.57
CA TYR A 61 -20.24 -15.96 -11.10
C TYR A 61 -19.02 -15.77 -12.01
N CYS A 62 -18.78 -14.57 -12.54
CA CYS A 62 -17.59 -14.29 -13.32
C CYS A 62 -16.39 -14.03 -12.39
N LYS A 63 -15.36 -14.89 -12.50
CA LYS A 63 -14.19 -14.92 -11.61
C LYS A 63 -13.35 -13.63 -11.60
N TRP A 64 -13.42 -12.83 -12.68
CA TRP A 64 -12.53 -11.68 -12.87
C TRP A 64 -13.18 -10.34 -12.53
N ILE A 65 -14.39 -10.33 -12.04
CA ILE A 65 -15.12 -9.09 -11.75
C ILE A 65 -14.54 -8.38 -10.54
N ASP A 66 -14.22 -9.09 -9.48
CA ASP A 66 -13.57 -8.54 -8.28
C ASP A 66 -12.19 -7.94 -8.59
N ASP A 67 -11.39 -8.58 -9.45
CA ASP A 67 -10.10 -8.05 -9.91
C ASP A 67 -10.25 -6.76 -10.72
N ASN A 68 -11.31 -6.66 -11.56
CA ASN A 68 -11.58 -5.43 -12.31
C ASN A 68 -12.02 -4.29 -11.39
N TYR A 69 -12.87 -4.56 -10.40
CA TYR A 69 -13.20 -3.56 -9.38
C TYR A 69 -11.94 -3.14 -8.60
N LEU A 70 -11.08 -4.08 -8.19
CA LEU A 70 -9.82 -3.76 -7.52
C LEU A 70 -8.90 -2.89 -8.39
N MET A 71 -8.84 -3.17 -9.68
CA MET A 71 -8.08 -2.35 -10.63
C MET A 71 -8.64 -0.93 -10.72
N ILE A 72 -9.97 -0.76 -10.76
CA ILE A 72 -10.65 0.53 -10.79
C ILE A 72 -10.36 1.30 -9.49
N GLY A 73 -10.56 0.67 -8.33
CA GLY A 73 -10.26 1.29 -7.03
C GLY A 73 -8.81 1.76 -6.90
N LYS A 74 -7.86 0.94 -7.34
CA LYS A 74 -6.43 1.34 -7.42
C LYS A 74 -6.21 2.52 -8.36
N ALA A 75 -6.90 2.57 -9.50
CA ALA A 75 -6.76 3.67 -10.43
C ALA A 75 -7.27 4.99 -9.82
N TYR A 76 -8.40 4.98 -9.12
CA TYR A 76 -8.89 6.13 -8.37
C TYR A 76 -7.90 6.54 -7.26
N PHE A 77 -7.38 5.58 -6.48
CA PHE A 77 -6.39 5.84 -5.44
C PHE A 77 -5.16 6.56 -6.01
N TYR A 78 -4.57 6.04 -7.10
CA TYR A 78 -3.39 6.64 -7.74
C TYR A 78 -3.66 7.94 -8.50
N LYS A 79 -4.92 8.33 -8.68
CA LYS A 79 -5.32 9.67 -9.15
C LYS A 79 -5.50 10.66 -8.00
N GLY A 80 -5.47 10.22 -6.74
CA GLY A 80 -5.85 11.03 -5.59
C GLY A 80 -7.37 11.18 -5.39
N GLU A 81 -8.19 10.47 -6.17
CA GLU A 81 -9.65 10.44 -6.04
C GLU A 81 -10.05 9.48 -4.91
N PHE A 82 -9.73 9.86 -3.66
CA PHE A 82 -9.78 8.98 -2.49
C PHE A 82 -11.21 8.57 -2.12
N ASP A 83 -12.21 9.40 -2.33
CA ASP A 83 -13.59 9.05 -2.03
C ASP A 83 -14.12 7.97 -2.97
N GLU A 84 -13.84 8.06 -4.26
CA GLU A 84 -14.22 7.04 -5.24
C GLU A 84 -13.41 5.75 -5.06
N ALA A 85 -12.13 5.87 -4.71
CA ALA A 85 -11.30 4.73 -4.35
C ALA A 85 -11.89 3.98 -3.15
N LEU A 86 -12.23 4.70 -2.07
CA LEU A 86 -12.77 4.12 -0.85
C LEU A 86 -14.12 3.45 -1.09
N LYS A 87 -15.07 4.11 -1.79
CA LYS A 87 -16.34 3.50 -2.19
C LYS A 87 -16.13 2.17 -2.92
N THR A 88 -15.18 2.16 -3.87
CA THR A 88 -14.88 0.97 -4.65
C THR A 88 -14.28 -0.14 -3.79
N PHE A 89 -13.32 0.18 -2.90
CA PHE A 89 -12.71 -0.83 -2.02
C PHE A 89 -13.69 -1.39 -1.00
N LEU A 90 -14.53 -0.56 -0.40
CA LEU A 90 -15.55 -1.01 0.56
C LEU A 90 -16.61 -1.89 -0.14
N PHE A 91 -17.01 -1.54 -1.36
CA PHE A 91 -17.86 -2.41 -2.17
C PHE A 91 -17.25 -3.80 -2.38
N ILE A 92 -15.96 -3.88 -2.74
CA ILE A 92 -15.28 -5.17 -2.91
C ILE A 92 -15.26 -5.96 -1.61
N VAL A 93 -14.97 -5.30 -0.49
CA VAL A 93 -14.91 -5.93 0.83
C VAL A 93 -16.26 -6.51 1.23
N ASP A 94 -17.35 -5.84 0.89
CA ASP A 94 -18.70 -6.31 1.22
C ASP A 94 -19.23 -7.37 0.24
N GLU A 95 -19.06 -7.17 -1.04
CA GLU A 95 -19.61 -8.06 -2.07
C GLU A 95 -18.80 -9.38 -2.18
N PHE A 96 -17.46 -9.33 -2.07
CA PHE A 96 -16.56 -10.47 -2.30
C PHE A 96 -15.87 -10.98 -1.02
N LYS A 97 -16.54 -10.95 0.11
CA LYS A 97 -16.05 -11.13 1.51
C LYS A 97 -14.94 -12.18 1.75
N LYS A 98 -14.92 -13.27 1.01
CA LYS A 98 -14.01 -14.41 1.25
C LYS A 98 -12.83 -14.47 0.28
N THR A 99 -12.74 -13.57 -0.69
CA THR A 99 -11.69 -13.59 -1.71
C THR A 99 -10.39 -12.96 -1.19
N GLU A 100 -9.26 -13.28 -1.83
CA GLU A 100 -8.00 -12.58 -1.60
C GLU A 100 -8.09 -11.13 -2.08
N THR A 101 -8.82 -10.89 -3.16
CA THR A 101 -9.10 -9.57 -3.71
C THR A 101 -9.77 -8.65 -2.69
N ALA A 102 -10.78 -9.15 -1.94
CA ALA A 102 -11.42 -8.38 -0.87
C ALA A 102 -10.44 -8.04 0.27
N TYR A 103 -9.52 -8.96 0.59
CA TYR A 103 -8.50 -8.68 1.59
C TYR A 103 -7.52 -7.59 1.11
N VAL A 104 -7.07 -7.66 -0.15
CA VAL A 104 -6.23 -6.63 -0.76
C VAL A 104 -6.96 -5.29 -0.85
N ALA A 105 -8.27 -5.29 -1.18
CA ALA A 105 -9.10 -4.09 -1.17
C ALA A 105 -9.17 -3.46 0.23
N LYS A 106 -9.28 -4.28 1.30
CA LYS A 106 -9.24 -3.80 2.69
C LYS A 106 -7.90 -3.12 3.02
N ILE A 107 -6.76 -3.65 2.54
CA ILE A 107 -5.45 -2.99 2.71
C ILE A 107 -5.43 -1.64 1.96
N PHE A 108 -5.98 -1.57 0.76
CA PHE A 108 -6.08 -0.30 0.03
C PHE A 108 -7.04 0.69 0.70
N ALA A 109 -8.14 0.22 1.33
CA ALA A 109 -8.99 1.08 2.14
C ALA A 109 -8.22 1.69 3.33
N LEU A 110 -7.40 0.90 4.05
CA LEU A 110 -6.48 1.41 5.08
C LEU A 110 -5.58 2.52 4.52
N ARG A 111 -4.93 2.28 3.38
CA ARG A 111 -4.06 3.27 2.74
C ARG A 111 -4.84 4.53 2.35
N THR A 112 -6.07 4.38 1.90
CA THR A 112 -6.93 5.50 1.50
C THR A 112 -7.33 6.34 2.73
N TYR A 113 -7.72 5.71 3.83
CA TYR A 113 -7.98 6.41 5.10
C TYR A 113 -6.73 7.12 5.61
N SER A 114 -5.57 6.47 5.53
CA SER A 114 -4.28 7.08 5.91
C SER A 114 -3.93 8.31 5.04
N GLN A 115 -4.24 8.32 3.75
CA GLN A 115 -4.07 9.50 2.89
C GLN A 115 -5.04 10.63 3.25
N LYS A 116 -6.23 10.29 3.74
CA LYS A 116 -7.22 11.26 4.22
C LYS A 116 -6.98 11.71 5.67
N ASN A 117 -5.96 11.19 6.34
CA ASN A 117 -5.67 11.40 7.76
C ASN A 117 -6.83 10.97 8.70
N ASP A 118 -7.68 10.05 8.24
CA ASP A 118 -8.73 9.44 9.05
C ASP A 118 -8.15 8.27 9.86
N PHE A 119 -7.40 8.60 10.90
CA PHE A 119 -6.69 7.61 11.70
C PHE A 119 -7.62 6.75 12.56
N LEU A 120 -8.80 7.23 12.90
CA LEU A 120 -9.79 6.42 13.63
C LEU A 120 -10.30 5.27 12.74
N ALA A 121 -10.64 5.55 11.50
CA ALA A 121 -11.00 4.52 10.53
C ALA A 121 -9.81 3.57 10.26
N CYS A 122 -8.57 4.08 10.24
CA CYS A 122 -7.39 3.23 10.10
C CYS A 122 -7.32 2.16 11.18
N GLU A 123 -7.50 2.50 12.46
CA GLU A 123 -7.44 1.54 13.57
C GLU A 123 -8.52 0.46 13.46
N GLY A 124 -9.72 0.83 13.04
CA GLY A 124 -10.79 -0.13 12.76
C GLY A 124 -10.39 -1.14 11.68
N VAL A 125 -9.80 -0.66 10.57
CA VAL A 125 -9.34 -1.53 9.48
C VAL A 125 -8.15 -2.38 9.91
N ILE A 126 -7.19 -1.85 10.67
CA ILE A 126 -6.02 -2.58 11.19
C ILE A 126 -6.48 -3.75 12.07
N THR A 127 -7.44 -3.50 12.96
CA THR A 127 -8.04 -4.54 13.81
C THR A 127 -8.63 -5.68 12.96
N GLU A 128 -9.34 -5.36 11.89
CA GLU A 128 -9.90 -6.35 10.96
C GLU A 128 -8.80 -7.10 10.17
N LEU A 129 -7.74 -6.43 9.75
CA LEU A 129 -6.60 -7.03 9.04
C LEU A 129 -5.77 -7.95 9.93
N ASN A 130 -5.78 -7.75 11.24
CA ASN A 130 -5.05 -8.57 12.21
C ASN A 130 -5.80 -9.84 12.62
N LYS A 131 -7.07 -10.01 12.24
CA LYS A 131 -7.77 -11.28 12.42
C LYS A 131 -7.03 -12.40 11.69
N LYS A 132 -6.89 -13.56 12.37
CA LYS A 132 -6.11 -14.71 11.87
C LYS A 132 -6.61 -15.15 10.49
N ARG A 133 -5.72 -15.09 9.49
CA ARG A 133 -5.98 -15.55 8.13
C ARG A 133 -4.69 -16.09 7.50
N THR A 134 -4.80 -17.17 6.74
CA THR A 134 -3.68 -17.64 5.91
C THR A 134 -3.52 -16.74 4.69
N LEU A 135 -2.36 -16.12 4.57
CA LEU A 135 -2.02 -15.19 3.48
C LEU A 135 -0.72 -15.61 2.84
N ASN A 136 -0.57 -15.39 1.54
CA ASN A 136 0.70 -15.53 0.87
C ASN A 136 1.71 -14.46 1.34
N LYS A 137 3.01 -14.70 1.10
CA LYS A 137 4.10 -13.82 1.56
C LYS A 137 3.95 -12.39 1.03
N LYS A 138 3.55 -12.22 -0.23
CA LYS A 138 3.38 -10.91 -0.88
C LYS A 138 2.26 -10.09 -0.22
N THR A 139 1.11 -10.71 0.04
CA THR A 139 -0.03 -10.06 0.69
C THR A 139 0.28 -9.74 2.15
N LYS A 140 1.02 -10.60 2.86
CA LYS A 140 1.52 -10.30 4.22
C LYS A 140 2.43 -9.08 4.22
N LEU A 141 3.43 -9.03 3.33
CA LEU A 141 4.32 -7.89 3.20
C LEU A 141 3.54 -6.60 2.89
N PHE A 142 2.56 -6.67 1.98
CA PHE A 142 1.74 -5.50 1.62
C PHE A 142 0.89 -5.04 2.82
N LYS A 143 0.36 -5.96 3.64
CA LYS A 143 -0.34 -5.62 4.89
C LYS A 143 0.57 -4.86 5.84
N HIS A 144 1.71 -5.46 6.22
CA HIS A 144 2.62 -4.87 7.20
C HIS A 144 3.20 -3.54 6.73
N SER A 145 3.58 -3.41 5.46
CA SER A 145 4.05 -2.14 4.92
C SER A 145 2.99 -1.04 4.92
N SER A 146 1.71 -1.39 4.68
CA SER A 146 0.62 -0.42 4.71
C SER A 146 0.27 0.02 6.13
N ILE A 147 0.36 -0.88 7.11
CA ILE A 147 0.17 -0.55 8.53
C ILE A 147 1.35 0.31 9.02
N ALA A 148 2.60 -0.05 8.67
CA ALA A 148 3.77 0.74 9.01
C ALA A 148 3.67 2.18 8.47
N ASP A 149 3.25 2.36 7.20
CA ASP A 149 3.06 3.67 6.59
C ASP A 149 2.00 4.51 7.34
N CYS A 150 0.90 3.87 7.75
CA CYS A 150 -0.15 4.51 8.54
C CYS A 150 0.38 4.97 9.91
N TYR A 151 1.10 4.12 10.64
CA TYR A 151 1.67 4.48 11.93
C TYR A 151 2.78 5.53 11.84
N LEU A 152 3.59 5.53 10.77
CA LEU A 152 4.58 6.59 10.54
C LEU A 152 3.91 7.95 10.34
N LYS A 153 2.80 8.03 9.60
CA LYS A 153 2.02 9.26 9.44
C LYS A 153 1.39 9.74 10.74
N GLN A 154 0.98 8.82 11.60
CA GLN A 154 0.50 9.12 12.95
C GLN A 154 1.62 9.49 13.93
N GLN A 155 2.90 9.40 13.51
CA GLN A 155 4.07 9.53 14.38
C GLN A 155 4.09 8.50 15.52
N ASN A 156 3.38 7.40 15.38
CA ASN A 156 3.40 6.27 16.32
C ASN A 156 4.59 5.36 16.01
N TYR A 157 5.78 5.82 16.38
CA TYR A 157 7.04 5.17 16.03
C TYR A 157 7.22 3.80 16.67
N SER A 158 6.60 3.55 17.83
CA SER A 158 6.66 2.24 18.50
C SER A 158 5.98 1.17 17.64
N LEU A 159 4.71 1.38 17.28
CA LEU A 159 3.96 0.43 16.45
C LEU A 159 4.53 0.35 15.02
N ALA A 160 4.99 1.47 14.45
CA ALA A 160 5.67 1.47 13.16
C ALA A 160 6.92 0.60 13.17
N THR A 161 7.71 0.62 14.25
CA THR A 161 8.92 -0.21 14.42
C THR A 161 8.61 -1.70 14.31
N ASP A 162 7.55 -2.18 14.96
CA ASP A 162 7.20 -3.60 14.96
C ASP A 162 6.75 -4.05 13.57
N GLU A 163 5.95 -3.24 12.89
CA GLU A 163 5.50 -3.51 11.52
C GLU A 163 6.67 -3.49 10.51
N LEU A 164 7.63 -2.55 10.65
CA LEU A 164 8.82 -2.49 9.81
C LEU A 164 9.72 -3.72 9.99
N LYS A 165 9.86 -4.25 11.21
CA LYS A 165 10.59 -5.52 11.47
C LYS A 165 9.93 -6.68 10.74
N GLU A 166 8.60 -6.77 10.73
CA GLU A 166 7.90 -7.79 9.95
C GLU A 166 8.10 -7.59 8.43
N CYS A 167 8.12 -6.35 7.95
CA CYS A 167 8.45 -6.05 6.55
C CYS A 167 9.86 -6.56 6.18
N ILE A 168 10.85 -6.33 7.03
CA ILE A 168 12.23 -6.81 6.82
C ILE A 168 12.27 -8.34 6.67
N LYS A 169 11.58 -9.09 7.56
CA LYS A 169 11.52 -10.55 7.49
C LYS A 169 10.83 -11.08 6.23
N LEU A 170 9.84 -10.35 5.72
CA LEU A 170 9.02 -10.77 4.59
C LEU A 170 9.54 -10.29 3.23
N SER A 171 10.42 -9.30 3.20
CA SER A 171 10.89 -8.67 1.96
C SER A 171 11.94 -9.51 1.21
N ASN A 172 12.23 -9.11 -0.02
CA ASN A 172 13.41 -9.56 -0.77
C ASN A 172 14.59 -8.62 -0.49
N LYS A 173 15.81 -9.00 -0.92
CA LYS A 173 17.05 -8.24 -0.64
C LYS A 173 16.92 -6.74 -0.95
N LYS A 174 16.42 -6.38 -2.15
CA LYS A 174 16.25 -4.98 -2.57
C LYS A 174 15.26 -4.19 -1.71
N GLN A 175 14.16 -4.81 -1.29
CA GLN A 175 13.16 -4.16 -0.43
C GLN A 175 13.63 -4.09 1.02
N THR A 176 14.42 -5.07 1.47
CA THR A 176 14.96 -5.14 2.83
C THR A 176 15.80 -3.92 3.16
N SER A 177 16.71 -3.50 2.29
CA SER A 177 17.57 -2.32 2.49
C SER A 177 16.74 -1.05 2.68
N ARG A 178 15.65 -0.88 1.91
CA ARG A 178 14.73 0.26 2.10
C ARG A 178 14.05 0.23 3.48
N PHE A 179 13.50 -0.92 3.90
CA PHE A 179 12.84 -1.03 5.21
C PHE A 179 13.83 -0.86 6.36
N LYS A 180 15.07 -1.36 6.23
CA LYS A 180 16.13 -1.13 7.21
C LYS A 180 16.47 0.36 7.33
N TYR A 181 16.55 1.07 6.20
CA TYR A 181 16.83 2.50 6.19
C TYR A 181 15.72 3.29 6.89
N ILE A 182 14.44 3.02 6.58
CA ILE A 182 13.31 3.65 7.26
C ILE A 182 13.35 3.35 8.77
N LEU A 183 13.59 2.11 9.15
CA LEU A 183 13.67 1.72 10.56
C LEU A 183 14.83 2.41 11.29
N ALA A 184 15.97 2.60 10.61
CA ALA A 184 17.11 3.34 11.15
C ALA A 184 16.76 4.82 11.41
N GLN A 185 16.05 5.47 10.46
CA GLN A 185 15.56 6.84 10.65
C GLN A 185 14.53 6.93 11.80
N VAL A 186 13.65 5.92 11.94
CA VAL A 186 12.73 5.85 13.08
C VAL A 186 13.49 5.73 14.39
N TYR A 187 14.50 4.85 14.50
CA TYR A 187 15.33 4.75 15.70
C TYR A 187 16.09 6.02 16.01
N GLN A 188 16.62 6.70 14.99
CA GLN A 188 17.26 8.01 15.16
C GLN A 188 16.27 9.04 15.74
N LYS A 189 15.04 9.07 15.21
CA LYS A 189 13.99 10.01 15.64
C LYS A 189 13.57 9.81 17.10
N VAL A 190 13.56 8.55 17.58
CA VAL A 190 13.22 8.23 18.99
C VAL A 190 14.44 8.20 19.92
N GLY A 191 15.61 8.62 19.45
CA GLY A 191 16.82 8.72 20.26
C GLY A 191 17.58 7.40 20.46
N ASN A 192 17.21 6.31 19.78
CA ASN A 192 17.91 5.03 19.86
C ASN A 192 19.08 4.98 18.87
N GLN A 193 20.13 5.79 19.15
CA GLN A 193 21.26 5.99 18.26
C GLN A 193 22.04 4.70 17.97
N LYS A 194 22.16 3.80 18.93
CA LYS A 194 22.88 2.53 18.75
C LYS A 194 22.24 1.67 17.65
N ASN A 195 20.93 1.43 17.74
CA ASN A 195 20.23 0.61 16.75
C ASN A 195 20.13 1.32 15.39
N ALA A 196 20.01 2.66 15.38
CA ALA A 196 20.05 3.44 14.16
C ALA A 196 21.38 3.26 13.41
N TYR A 197 22.51 3.42 14.13
CA TYR A 197 23.85 3.26 13.55
C TYR A 197 24.09 1.87 12.97
N GLU A 198 23.73 0.81 13.69
CA GLU A 198 23.91 -0.56 13.19
C GLU A 198 23.11 -0.81 11.90
N LEU A 199 21.86 -0.33 11.84
CA LEU A 199 21.04 -0.50 10.64
C LEU A 199 21.55 0.33 9.45
N PHE A 200 22.01 1.58 9.66
CA PHE A 200 22.62 2.36 8.60
C PHE A 200 23.90 1.70 8.06
N LYS A 201 24.75 1.19 8.96
CA LYS A 201 25.95 0.43 8.58
C LYS A 201 25.61 -0.82 7.76
N ASP A 202 24.57 -1.56 8.14
CA ASP A 202 24.08 -2.72 7.40
C ASP A 202 23.62 -2.34 5.98
N VAL A 203 22.87 -1.23 5.85
CA VAL A 203 22.39 -0.74 4.54
C VAL A 203 23.56 -0.35 3.64
N ILE A 204 24.58 0.34 4.17
CA ILE A 204 25.77 0.73 3.41
C ILE A 204 26.52 -0.53 2.93
N ARG A 205 26.74 -1.51 3.81
CA ARG A 205 27.41 -2.77 3.44
C ARG A 205 26.65 -3.52 2.36
N GLU A 206 25.33 -3.60 2.48
CA GLU A 206 24.48 -4.26 1.47
C GLU A 206 24.46 -3.51 0.11
N SER A 207 24.71 -2.20 0.07
CA SER A 207 24.80 -1.43 -1.17
C SER A 207 26.15 -1.61 -1.88
N SER A 208 27.26 -1.74 -1.14
CA SER A 208 28.59 -1.97 -1.71
C SER A 208 28.77 -3.37 -2.33
N ASP A 209 27.91 -4.32 -2.01
CA ASP A 209 27.89 -5.65 -2.65
C ASP A 209 27.29 -5.63 -4.09
N TYR A 210 26.91 -4.46 -4.61
CA TYR A 210 26.32 -4.29 -5.95
C TYR A 210 27.22 -3.54 -6.95
N GLU A 211 28.41 -3.07 -6.53
CA GLU A 211 29.47 -2.56 -7.41
C GLU A 211 30.46 -3.66 -7.79
#